data_86718f77cc968d96b0ef73dd756e2a76
#
_entry.id   86718f77cc968d96b0ef73dd756e2a76
#
_cell.length_a   1.000
_cell.length_b   1.000
_cell.length_c   1.000
_cell.angle_alpha   90.00
_cell.angle_beta   90.00
_cell.angle_gamma   90.00
#
_symmetry.space_group_name_H-M   'P 1'
#
loop_
_entity.id
_entity.type
_entity.pdbx_description
1 polymer ?
#
loop_
_entity_poly.entity_id
_entity_poly.type
_entity_poly.pdbx_seq_one_letter_code
_entity_poly.pdbx_strand_id
1 'polypeptide(L)'
;YSRDGNFKLGDDGILTDIHDRVVLGDNGPIFLPVPLDNLNIAADGTLSMRQLGAPANVIEEVGRLKLVSPNYADMERGNDGLFRMEDGSIAPANANVKVMSGMLEGSNVNAVDEMVDMISLQRHYELQVKMMKQAEKLDQSGNALLRIL
;
A
#
# COMPACT_ATOMS: atom_id res chain seq x y z
N TYR A 1 -1.49 -7.94 -2.60
CA TYR A 1 -0.30 -7.67 -1.79
C TYR A 1 -0.45 -6.35 -1.05
N SER A 2 0.23 -6.21 0.10
CA SER A 2 0.22 -4.98 0.91
C SER A 2 1.61 -4.75 1.50
N ARG A 3 1.88 -3.51 1.88
CA ARG A 3 3.03 -3.15 2.73
C ARG A 3 2.62 -2.96 4.20
N ASP A 4 1.34 -3.17 4.49
CA ASP A 4 0.83 -3.06 5.85
C ASP A 4 1.35 -4.25 6.69
N GLY A 5 2.07 -3.94 7.74
CA GLY A 5 2.64 -4.90 8.68
C GLY A 5 1.93 -4.91 10.03
N ASN A 6 0.79 -4.24 10.15
CA ASN A 6 0.01 -4.22 11.38
C ASN A 6 -0.86 -5.47 11.47
N PHE A 7 -0.32 -6.49 12.12
CA PHE A 7 -0.97 -7.79 12.24
C PHE A 7 -1.70 -7.95 13.57
N LYS A 8 -2.81 -8.69 13.53
CA LYS A 8 -3.58 -9.12 14.69
C LYS A 8 -3.66 -10.64 14.69
N LEU A 9 -3.72 -11.20 15.87
CA LEU A 9 -4.02 -12.62 16.05
C LEU A 9 -5.49 -12.77 16.40
N GLY A 10 -6.22 -13.54 15.61
CA GLY A 10 -7.61 -13.91 15.88
C GLY A 10 -7.69 -14.95 17.02
N ASP A 11 -8.87 -15.07 17.63
CA ASP A 11 -9.14 -16.09 18.68
C ASP A 11 -9.03 -17.52 18.14
N ASP A 12 -9.15 -17.68 16.83
CA ASP A 12 -8.97 -18.94 16.09
C ASP A 12 -7.49 -19.25 15.74
N GLY A 13 -6.58 -18.36 16.17
CA GLY A 13 -5.15 -18.49 15.88
C GLY A 13 -4.75 -18.10 14.46
N ILE A 14 -5.65 -17.54 13.66
CA ILE A 14 -5.33 -17.04 12.32
C ILE A 14 -4.69 -15.65 12.44
N LEU A 15 -3.58 -15.46 11.70
CA LEU A 15 -2.94 -14.16 11.60
C LEU A 15 -3.69 -13.32 10.56
N THR A 16 -4.18 -12.14 10.97
CA THR A 16 -4.91 -11.20 10.11
C THR A 16 -4.27 -9.81 10.15
N ASP A 17 -4.60 -8.97 9.18
CA ASP A 17 -4.28 -7.54 9.21
C ASP A 17 -5.35 -6.74 9.98
N ILE A 18 -5.21 -5.41 10.03
CA ILE A 18 -6.17 -4.52 10.71
C ILE A 18 -7.58 -4.51 10.09
N HIS A 19 -7.71 -5.01 8.86
CA HIS A 19 -8.96 -5.11 8.10
C HIS A 19 -9.54 -6.53 8.10
N ASP A 20 -9.06 -7.38 9.04
CA ASP A 20 -9.47 -8.79 9.20
C ASP A 20 -9.19 -9.67 7.96
N ARG A 21 -8.23 -9.27 7.11
CA ARG A 21 -7.78 -10.07 5.97
C ARG A 21 -6.70 -11.04 6.41
N VAL A 22 -6.83 -12.28 5.99
CA VAL A 22 -5.89 -13.36 6.35
C VAL A 22 -4.51 -13.10 5.76
N VAL A 23 -3.48 -13.17 6.59
CA VAL A 23 -2.08 -13.07 6.18
C VAL A 23 -1.61 -14.41 5.65
N LEU A 24 -1.00 -14.39 4.46
CA LEU A 24 -0.52 -15.59 3.80
C LEU A 24 0.98 -15.79 4.03
N GLY A 25 1.32 -17.02 4.38
CA GLY A 25 2.69 -17.53 4.33
C GLY A 25 3.01 -18.21 3.00
N ASP A 26 4.19 -18.80 2.93
CA ASP A 26 4.65 -19.56 1.74
C ASP A 26 3.74 -20.78 1.46
N ASN A 27 3.17 -21.39 2.49
CA ASN A 27 2.33 -22.60 2.42
C ASN A 27 0.82 -22.32 2.55
N GLY A 28 0.38 -21.06 2.56
CA GLY A 28 -1.02 -20.67 2.73
C GLY A 28 -1.26 -19.83 3.98
N PRO A 29 -2.48 -19.81 4.53
CA PRO A 29 -2.80 -19.07 5.74
C PRO A 29 -1.90 -19.45 6.92
N ILE A 30 -1.52 -18.46 7.72
CA ILE A 30 -0.66 -18.67 8.90
C ILE A 30 -1.54 -18.92 10.10
N PHE A 31 -1.36 -20.11 10.71
CA PHE A 31 -2.03 -20.51 11.94
C PHE A 31 -1.02 -20.54 13.08
N LEU A 32 -1.35 -19.83 14.16
CA LEU A 32 -0.57 -19.77 15.38
C LEU A 32 -1.33 -20.47 16.49
N PRO A 33 -0.74 -21.47 17.17
CA PRO A 33 -1.41 -22.10 18.30
C PRO A 33 -1.57 -21.09 19.46
N VAL A 34 -2.79 -20.97 19.95
CA VAL A 34 -3.12 -20.14 21.11
C VAL A 34 -3.37 -21.02 22.32
N PRO A 35 -3.00 -20.58 23.56
CA PRO A 35 -2.41 -19.29 23.91
C PRO A 35 -0.90 -19.24 23.68
N LEU A 36 -0.42 -18.13 23.11
CA LEU A 36 0.99 -17.84 22.94
C LEU A 36 1.44 -16.73 23.89
N ASP A 37 2.72 -16.74 24.26
CA ASP A 37 3.34 -15.73 25.13
C ASP A 37 4.05 -14.66 24.29
N ASN A 38 4.79 -15.07 23.25
CA ASN A 38 5.57 -14.17 22.43
C ASN A 38 5.57 -14.64 20.97
N LEU A 39 5.40 -13.69 20.04
CA LEU A 39 5.56 -13.88 18.61
C LEU A 39 6.68 -12.97 18.11
N ASN A 40 7.66 -13.55 17.45
CA ASN A 40 8.75 -12.81 16.82
C ASN A 40 8.77 -13.08 15.32
N ILE A 41 8.99 -12.02 14.56
CA ILE A 41 9.13 -12.07 13.09
C ILE A 41 10.57 -11.74 12.76
N ALA A 42 11.29 -12.70 12.19
CA ALA A 42 12.66 -12.50 11.76
C ALA A 42 12.73 -11.65 10.48
N ALA A 43 13.91 -11.13 10.18
CA ALA A 43 14.11 -10.25 9.02
C ALA A 43 13.80 -10.91 7.67
N ASP A 44 13.86 -12.22 7.58
CA ASP A 44 13.51 -13.01 6.40
C ASP A 44 12.03 -13.39 6.32
N GLY A 45 11.21 -12.94 7.30
CA GLY A 45 9.77 -13.23 7.40
C GLY A 45 9.45 -14.52 8.16
N THR A 46 10.43 -15.21 8.73
CA THR A 46 10.20 -16.40 9.56
C THR A 46 9.48 -16.01 10.86
N LEU A 47 8.37 -16.69 11.15
CA LEU A 47 7.60 -16.53 12.37
C LEU A 47 8.05 -17.56 13.38
N SER A 48 8.52 -17.09 14.51
CA SER A 48 8.87 -17.91 15.66
C SER A 48 8.07 -17.49 16.89
N MET A 49 7.59 -18.45 17.63
CA MET A 49 6.78 -18.20 18.80
C MET A 49 7.23 -19.02 20.00
N ARG A 50 6.75 -18.59 21.17
CA ARG A 50 6.82 -19.35 22.41
C ARG A 50 5.42 -19.58 22.92
N GLN A 51 5.12 -20.85 23.23
CA GLN A 51 3.85 -21.19 23.86
C GLN A 51 3.82 -20.72 25.33
N LEU A 52 2.65 -20.38 25.81
CA LEU A 52 2.46 -19.97 27.20
C LEU A 52 2.85 -21.11 28.17
N GLY A 53 3.77 -20.84 29.10
CA GLY A 53 4.29 -21.82 30.04
C GLY A 53 5.47 -22.66 29.56
N ALA A 54 5.92 -22.50 28.33
CA ALA A 54 7.12 -23.15 27.83
C ALA A 54 8.40 -22.49 28.38
N PRO A 55 9.48 -23.28 28.62
CA PRO A 55 10.77 -22.71 29.01
C PRO A 55 11.28 -21.67 28.00
N ALA A 56 12.02 -20.66 28.50
CA ALA A 56 12.48 -19.54 27.65
C ALA A 56 13.40 -19.94 26.46
N ASN A 57 14.00 -21.11 26.52
CA ASN A 57 14.86 -21.66 25.48
C ASN A 57 14.11 -22.47 24.41
N VAL A 58 12.81 -22.67 24.57
CA VAL A 58 11.99 -23.40 23.59
C VAL A 58 11.28 -22.38 22.70
N ILE A 59 11.80 -22.23 21.49
CA ILE A 59 11.24 -21.39 20.43
C ILE A 59 10.82 -22.32 19.30
N GLU A 60 9.58 -22.22 18.89
CA GLU A 60 9.01 -22.98 17.77
C GLU A 60 8.89 -22.09 16.53
N GLU A 61 9.36 -22.57 15.39
CA GLU A 61 9.10 -21.95 14.10
C GLU A 61 7.75 -22.44 13.57
N VAL A 62 6.85 -21.51 13.28
CA VAL A 62 5.47 -21.81 12.89
C VAL A 62 5.25 -21.68 11.40
N GLY A 63 6.03 -20.84 10.76
CA GLY A 63 5.92 -20.60 9.35
C GLY A 63 6.71 -19.39 8.89
N ARG A 64 6.46 -18.97 7.67
CA ARG A 64 7.14 -17.83 7.06
C ARG A 64 6.15 -16.97 6.29
N LEU A 65 6.24 -15.66 6.46
CA LEU A 65 5.47 -14.70 5.65
C LEU A 65 5.85 -14.82 4.18
N LYS A 66 4.87 -14.81 3.29
CA LYS A 66 5.12 -14.76 1.86
C LYS A 66 5.55 -13.34 1.46
N LEU A 67 6.84 -13.13 1.34
CA LEU A 67 7.43 -11.87 0.91
C LEU A 67 7.66 -11.90 -0.60
N VAL A 68 7.21 -10.86 -1.31
CA VAL A 68 7.31 -10.77 -2.76
C VAL A 68 7.90 -9.42 -3.18
N SER A 69 8.57 -9.39 -4.31
CA SER A 69 9.10 -8.16 -4.92
C SER A 69 8.78 -8.15 -6.42
N PRO A 70 7.52 -7.98 -6.77
CA PRO A 70 7.13 -7.86 -8.17
C PRO A 70 7.60 -6.52 -8.74
N ASN A 71 7.62 -6.42 -10.08
CA ASN A 71 7.87 -5.17 -10.75
C ASN A 71 6.62 -4.27 -10.61
N TYR A 72 6.81 -3.01 -10.19
CA TYR A 72 5.71 -2.06 -10.01
C TYR A 72 4.95 -1.75 -11.31
N ALA A 73 5.61 -1.89 -12.47
CA ALA A 73 4.96 -1.67 -13.75
C ALA A 73 3.88 -2.71 -14.08
N ASP A 74 3.97 -3.89 -13.44
CA ASP A 74 3.06 -5.02 -13.66
C ASP A 74 1.99 -5.11 -12.56
N MET A 75 1.90 -4.08 -11.70
CA MET A 75 0.97 -4.08 -10.56
C MET A 75 -0.08 -2.98 -10.68
N GLU A 76 -1.30 -3.33 -10.38
CA GLU A 76 -2.40 -2.40 -10.23
C GLU A 76 -2.80 -2.26 -8.75
N ARG A 77 -3.09 -1.03 -8.33
CA ARG A 77 -3.63 -0.76 -7.00
C ARG A 77 -5.15 -0.78 -7.03
N GLY A 78 -5.75 -1.71 -6.33
CA GLY A 78 -7.19 -1.78 -6.15
C GLY A 78 -7.74 -0.66 -5.25
N ASN A 79 -9.04 -0.43 -5.32
CA ASN A 79 -9.76 0.55 -4.47
C ASN A 79 -9.75 0.15 -2.99
N ASP A 80 -9.43 -1.09 -2.68
CA ASP A 80 -9.26 -1.64 -1.33
C ASP A 80 -7.85 -1.39 -0.74
N GLY A 81 -7.01 -0.66 -1.47
CA GLY A 81 -5.63 -0.34 -1.08
C GLY A 81 -4.62 -1.48 -1.27
N LEU A 82 -5.07 -2.64 -1.77
CA LEU A 82 -4.19 -3.77 -2.08
C LEU A 82 -3.61 -3.65 -3.48
N PHE A 83 -2.43 -4.20 -3.65
CA PHE A 83 -1.78 -4.35 -4.95
C PHE A 83 -2.06 -5.74 -5.53
N ARG A 84 -2.33 -5.81 -6.82
CA ARG A 84 -2.56 -7.04 -7.59
C ARG A 84 -1.71 -7.03 -8.83
N MET A 85 -1.31 -8.21 -9.29
CA MET A 85 -0.69 -8.32 -10.60
C MET A 85 -1.76 -8.07 -11.68
N GLU A 86 -1.44 -7.28 -12.69
CA GLU A 86 -2.35 -6.92 -13.79
C GLU A 86 -2.84 -8.17 -14.56
N ASP A 87 -1.97 -9.15 -14.71
CA ASP A 87 -2.27 -10.43 -15.35
C ASP A 87 -3.00 -11.44 -14.45
N GLY A 88 -3.29 -11.09 -13.18
CA GLY A 88 -3.90 -11.96 -12.19
C GLY A 88 -2.98 -13.08 -11.69
N SER A 89 -1.71 -13.09 -12.05
CA SER A 89 -0.75 -14.09 -11.60
C SER A 89 -0.39 -13.93 -10.12
N ILE A 90 0.19 -14.97 -9.55
CA ILE A 90 0.70 -14.94 -8.18
C ILE A 90 2.20 -14.70 -8.22
N ALA A 91 2.64 -13.57 -7.63
CA ALA A 91 4.05 -13.26 -7.56
C ALA A 91 4.82 -14.35 -6.76
N PRO A 92 5.99 -14.78 -7.24
CA PRO A 92 6.82 -15.73 -6.53
C PRO A 92 7.40 -15.11 -5.25
N ALA A 93 7.62 -15.94 -4.23
CA ALA A 93 8.32 -15.52 -3.03
C ALA A 93 9.76 -15.10 -3.36
N ASN A 94 10.24 -14.03 -2.72
CA ASN A 94 11.57 -13.50 -2.93
C ASN A 94 12.34 -13.42 -1.61
N ALA A 95 13.38 -14.22 -1.48
CA ALA A 95 14.22 -14.32 -0.27
C ALA A 95 15.06 -13.06 0.00
N ASN A 96 15.21 -12.16 -0.98
CA ASN A 96 15.96 -10.92 -0.78
C ASN A 96 15.13 -9.81 -0.11
N VAL A 97 13.81 -9.97 -0.06
CA VAL A 97 12.93 -9.04 0.64
C VAL A 97 13.08 -9.24 2.14
N LYS A 98 13.20 -8.15 2.87
CA LYS A 98 13.34 -8.17 4.33
C LYS A 98 12.24 -7.38 4.99
N VAL A 99 11.86 -7.82 6.17
CA VAL A 99 10.94 -7.12 7.08
C VAL A 99 11.67 -6.69 8.35
N MET A 100 11.17 -5.67 9.02
CA MET A 100 11.66 -5.25 10.32
C MET A 100 10.55 -5.41 11.35
N SER A 101 10.80 -6.24 12.35
CA SER A 101 9.89 -6.42 13.48
C SER A 101 9.82 -5.15 14.33
N GLY A 102 8.64 -4.83 14.85
CA GLY A 102 8.42 -3.67 15.72
C GLY A 102 8.36 -2.32 15.00
N MET A 103 8.33 -2.30 13.67
CA MET A 103 8.21 -1.09 12.86
C MET A 103 7.09 -1.23 11.83
N LEU A 104 6.45 -0.10 11.52
CA LEU A 104 5.49 0.00 10.42
C LEU A 104 6.05 0.95 9.36
N GLU A 105 5.83 0.61 8.10
CA GLU A 105 6.22 1.49 7.00
C GLU A 105 5.30 2.72 6.98
N GLY A 106 5.90 3.92 7.03
CA GLY A 106 5.18 5.17 6.92
C GLY A 106 5.05 5.64 5.46
N SER A 107 4.16 6.60 5.22
CA SER A 107 4.05 7.26 3.91
C SER A 107 5.28 8.13 3.66
N ASN A 108 5.80 8.10 2.43
CA ASN A 108 6.82 9.03 1.94
C ASN A 108 6.20 10.28 1.29
N VAL A 109 4.88 10.43 1.31
CA VAL A 109 4.16 11.58 0.77
C VAL A 109 3.99 12.64 1.85
N ASN A 110 4.42 13.87 1.55
CA ASN A 110 4.16 15.01 2.40
C ASN A 110 2.83 15.66 1.99
N ALA A 111 1.83 15.57 2.85
CA ALA A 111 0.50 16.11 2.58
C ALA A 111 0.49 17.62 2.34
N VAL A 112 1.43 18.36 2.94
CA VAL A 112 1.53 19.82 2.77
C VAL A 112 2.04 20.18 1.37
N ASP A 113 3.06 19.47 0.89
CA ASP A 113 3.63 19.69 -0.44
C ASP A 113 2.58 19.34 -1.52
N GLU A 114 1.86 18.23 -1.37
CA GLU A 114 0.78 17.84 -2.27
C GLU A 114 -0.37 18.85 -2.31
N MET A 115 -0.71 19.49 -1.16
CA MET A 115 -1.70 20.57 -1.12
C MET A 115 -1.22 21.82 -1.86
N VAL A 116 0.06 22.18 -1.75
CA VAL A 116 0.64 23.31 -2.48
C VAL A 116 0.61 23.05 -3.98
N ASP A 117 0.95 21.83 -4.41
CA ASP A 117 0.91 21.44 -5.81
C ASP A 117 -0.52 21.45 -6.36
N MET A 118 -1.49 20.98 -5.59
CA MET A 118 -2.90 21.05 -5.94
C MET A 118 -3.37 22.50 -6.16
N ILE A 119 -3.01 23.42 -5.24
CA ILE A 119 -3.33 24.84 -5.38
C ILE A 119 -2.66 25.46 -6.61
N SER A 120 -1.42 25.07 -6.88
CA SER A 120 -0.67 25.50 -8.04
C SER A 120 -1.35 25.07 -9.35
N LEU A 121 -1.74 23.79 -9.45
CA LEU A 121 -2.48 23.26 -10.60
C LEU A 121 -3.83 23.94 -10.79
N GLN A 122 -4.57 24.20 -9.69
CA GLN A 122 -5.82 24.93 -9.76
C GLN A 122 -5.63 26.34 -10.34
N ARG A 123 -4.61 27.08 -9.89
CA ARG A 123 -4.29 28.41 -10.43
C ARG A 123 -3.92 28.35 -11.91
N HIS A 124 -3.14 27.35 -12.32
CA HIS A 124 -2.82 27.15 -13.73
C HIS A 124 -4.07 26.90 -14.57
N TYR A 125 -4.98 26.07 -14.08
CA TYR A 125 -6.25 25.83 -14.76
C TYR A 125 -7.09 27.11 -14.88
N GLU A 126 -7.22 27.90 -13.82
CA GLU A 126 -7.95 29.18 -13.84
C GLU A 126 -7.34 30.16 -14.83
N LEU A 127 -6.00 30.26 -14.92
CA LEU A 127 -5.33 31.09 -15.90
C LEU A 127 -5.61 30.64 -17.34
N GLN A 128 -5.59 29.33 -17.60
CA GLN A 128 -5.92 28.79 -18.93
C GLN A 128 -7.35 29.10 -19.32
N VAL A 129 -8.30 28.91 -18.41
CA VAL A 129 -9.72 29.26 -18.65
C VAL A 129 -9.88 30.74 -18.91
N LYS A 130 -9.17 31.60 -18.18
CA LYS A 130 -9.20 33.05 -18.36
C LYS A 130 -8.61 33.45 -19.72
N MET A 131 -7.52 32.83 -20.13
CA MET A 131 -6.92 33.05 -21.45
C MET A 131 -7.85 32.63 -22.58
N MET A 132 -8.52 31.49 -22.46
CA MET A 132 -9.50 31.03 -23.46
C MET A 132 -10.68 32.04 -23.59
N LYS A 133 -11.22 32.51 -22.45
CA LYS A 133 -12.30 33.52 -22.43
C LYS A 133 -11.84 34.86 -23.06
N GLN A 134 -10.57 35.27 -22.85
CA GLN A 134 -10.05 36.46 -23.46
C GLN A 134 -9.87 36.31 -24.98
N ALA A 135 -9.39 35.15 -25.43
CA ALA A 135 -9.28 34.83 -26.86
C ALA A 135 -10.66 34.85 -27.55
N GLU A 136 -11.66 34.23 -26.93
CA GLU A 136 -13.04 34.23 -27.40
C GLU A 136 -13.60 35.67 -27.53
N LYS A 137 -13.35 36.51 -26.51
CA LYS A 137 -13.77 37.92 -26.50
C LYS A 137 -13.07 38.75 -27.60
N LEU A 138 -11.78 38.48 -27.88
CA LEU A 138 -11.06 39.13 -28.97
C LEU A 138 -11.64 38.71 -30.34
N ASP A 139 -11.95 37.43 -30.49
CA ASP A 139 -12.55 36.89 -31.70
C ASP A 139 -13.93 37.49 -31.97
N GLN A 140 -14.77 37.58 -30.93
CA GLN A 140 -16.06 38.27 -31.01
C GLN A 140 -15.94 39.74 -31.37
N SER A 141 -14.95 40.45 -30.81
CA SER A 141 -14.69 41.85 -31.11
C SER A 141 -14.19 42.04 -32.54
N GLY A 142 -13.32 41.14 -33.02
CA GLY A 142 -12.83 41.12 -34.42
C GLY A 142 -13.98 40.91 -35.43
N ASN A 143 -14.85 39.95 -35.14
CA ASN A 143 -16.02 39.67 -35.98
C ASN A 143 -17.05 40.82 -35.97
N ALA A 144 -17.17 41.55 -34.84
CA ALA A 144 -18.04 42.73 -34.79
C ALA A 144 -17.52 43.89 -35.69
N LEU A 145 -16.21 44.10 -35.75
CA LEU A 145 -15.58 45.09 -36.60
C LEU A 145 -15.74 44.78 -38.08
N LEU A 146 -15.64 43.50 -38.48
CA LEU A 146 -15.85 43.04 -39.85
C LEU A 146 -17.30 43.18 -40.36
N ARG A 147 -18.28 43.27 -39.47
CA ARG A 147 -19.70 43.45 -39.83
C ARG A 147 -20.09 44.92 -40.03
N ILE A 148 -19.19 45.87 -39.71
CA ILE A 148 -19.44 47.31 -39.83
C ILE A 148 -18.85 47.88 -41.17
N LEU A 149 -18.01 47.08 -41.81
CA LEU A 149 -17.49 47.33 -43.14
C LEU A 149 -18.33 46.64 -44.22
#